data_07e692f9bfa2618459cf2bfe0b7eebe2
#
_entry.id   07e692f9bfa2618459cf2bfe0b7eebe2
#
_cell.length_a   1.000
_cell.length_b   1.000
_cell.length_c   1.000
_cell.angle_alpha   90.00
_cell.angle_beta   90.00
_cell.angle_gamma   90.00
#
_symmetry.space_group_name_H-M   'P 1'
#
loop_
_entity.id
_entity.type
_entity.pdbx_description
1 polymer ?
#
loop_
_entity_poly.entity_id
_entity_poly.type
_entity_poly.pdbx_seq_one_letter_code
_entity_poly.pdbx_strand_id
1 'polypeptide(L)'
;GSNGLDGLSAMAMTLPEPVGEHCVNGGVRIEVGVDDNGDGALTPDEVDQTTYVCNGMDGAEGSASSETMLTHLSTPDASMGCEAGGRVMAQGLDNGDGNGVARNGILETDEVDARTVFCSQLSFDRLTDITPGSNNSYPGFYMEVRVGDALYFDADDGIHGRELWAYGLENGTTWLVADINPGANWSYPGYFREAVVGDTIYFGAITPTHGFEMWSHNTTSGETLRISDINPGASGSNWGEDMLIVVGDKLYFSALEPHIFTELYVYDTTTGTLHLVMDIMPGSSGNPGWYMHFLHGDVLYFSAKDPPHGFQLWAHDTVADITWKVTTINEPHGHAFPGNNMHAVIGDVVYFDALTLEHGVELWAHGLTNGTTWLVGDVFNGTGSSNPGRNMSHVVGTTLYFDATIGPAPSELWAYDTANASLWQVTEIFDPASMASTEVGLGEHLSVQIGHTLYFNANDGHSGVELWAHDLLHGHTWLVADIRQGNSSFPGRTLGTVVGSTLYFSANDGSNGHEVWAHSAENRSTWMIHDVNPGALGSDPGVHFELLVGDTLYFSAWTDDAGSEVWWMTMEHMVFYG
;
A
#
# COMPACT_ATOMS: atom_id res chain seq x y z
N GLY A 1 -11.84 15.58 11.75
CA GLY A 1 -11.41 14.28 11.38
C GLY A 1 -11.79 13.27 12.44
N SER A 2 -12.72 12.37 12.20
CA SER A 2 -12.88 11.13 12.97
C SER A 2 -11.80 10.19 12.47
N ASN A 3 -10.93 9.74 13.38
CA ASN A 3 -10.03 8.62 13.12
C ASN A 3 -10.87 7.46 12.57
N GLY A 4 -10.44 6.86 11.46
CA GLY A 4 -11.00 5.60 11.00
C GLY A 4 -10.99 4.62 12.16
N LEU A 5 -12.05 3.84 12.27
CA LEU A 5 -12.14 2.75 13.26
C LEU A 5 -10.95 1.82 12.98
N ASP A 6 -10.02 1.76 13.93
CA ASP A 6 -9.03 0.69 13.95
C ASP A 6 -9.82 -0.62 13.96
N GLY A 7 -9.42 -1.59 13.13
CA GLY A 7 -10.09 -2.89 13.04
C GLY A 7 -10.27 -3.47 14.44
N LEU A 8 -11.47 -4.01 14.71
CA LEU A 8 -11.82 -4.57 16.00
C LEU A 8 -10.87 -5.72 16.35
N SER A 9 -10.18 -5.62 17.48
CA SER A 9 -9.18 -6.62 17.89
C SER A 9 -9.85 -7.78 18.62
N ALA A 10 -9.64 -9.00 18.14
CA ALA A 10 -10.00 -10.19 18.91
C ALA A 10 -9.09 -10.32 20.13
N MET A 11 -9.69 -10.42 21.31
CA MET A 11 -9.00 -10.48 22.60
C MET A 11 -9.32 -11.76 23.35
N ALA A 12 -8.35 -12.27 24.12
CA ALA A 12 -8.56 -13.36 25.08
C ALA A 12 -8.06 -12.92 26.45
N MET A 13 -8.89 -13.11 27.45
CA MET A 13 -8.58 -12.79 28.84
C MET A 13 -8.68 -14.03 29.72
N THR A 14 -7.71 -14.23 30.59
CA THR A 14 -7.73 -15.31 31.58
C THR A 14 -8.01 -14.76 32.97
N LEU A 15 -9.01 -15.30 33.62
CA LEU A 15 -9.43 -14.91 34.96
C LEU A 15 -9.40 -16.12 35.92
N PRO A 16 -9.09 -15.97 37.21
CA PRO A 16 -9.23 -17.02 38.18
C PRO A 16 -10.72 -17.45 38.30
N GLU A 17 -10.99 -18.73 38.16
CA GLU A 17 -12.31 -19.29 38.46
C GLU A 17 -12.33 -19.85 39.89
N PRO A 18 -13.18 -19.30 40.77
CA PRO A 18 -13.28 -19.77 42.13
C PRO A 18 -13.90 -21.16 42.20
N VAL A 19 -13.71 -21.83 43.34
CA VAL A 19 -14.42 -23.07 43.65
C VAL A 19 -15.92 -22.79 43.61
N GLY A 20 -16.68 -23.52 42.77
CA GLY A 20 -18.11 -23.28 42.56
C GLY A 20 -18.78 -24.16 41.53
N GLU A 21 -19.81 -23.60 40.88
CA GLU A 21 -20.70 -24.33 39.97
C GLU A 21 -19.98 -24.81 38.70
N HIS A 22 -19.03 -24.03 38.18
CA HIS A 22 -18.29 -24.34 36.94
C HIS A 22 -17.04 -25.19 37.21
N CYS A 23 -16.34 -24.92 38.31
CA CYS A 23 -15.13 -25.66 38.70
C CYS A 23 -15.21 -26.05 40.19
N VAL A 24 -15.44 -27.33 40.48
CA VAL A 24 -15.57 -27.83 41.86
C VAL A 24 -14.32 -27.55 42.70
N ASN A 25 -13.15 -27.51 42.11
CA ASN A 25 -11.85 -27.25 42.77
C ASN A 25 -11.23 -25.92 42.37
N GLY A 26 -12.01 -25.00 41.80
CA GLY A 26 -11.48 -23.78 41.19
C GLY A 26 -10.77 -24.06 39.85
N GLY A 27 -10.18 -23.03 39.27
CA GLY A 27 -9.54 -23.17 37.97
C GLY A 27 -9.24 -21.84 37.33
N VAL A 28 -9.30 -21.82 36.02
CA VAL A 28 -9.13 -20.62 35.18
C VAL A 28 -10.36 -20.50 34.28
N ARG A 29 -10.91 -19.31 34.20
CA ARG A 29 -11.93 -18.92 33.24
C ARG A 29 -11.24 -18.15 32.11
N ILE A 30 -11.46 -18.59 30.89
CA ILE A 30 -10.95 -17.94 29.68
C ILE A 30 -12.14 -17.30 28.99
N GLU A 31 -12.07 -15.99 28.80
CA GLU A 31 -13.05 -15.20 28.07
C GLU A 31 -12.43 -14.72 26.77
N VAL A 32 -13.16 -14.89 25.67
CA VAL A 32 -12.74 -14.49 24.31
C VAL A 32 -13.85 -13.65 23.71
N GLY A 33 -13.47 -12.59 23.01
CA GLY A 33 -14.42 -11.70 22.34
C GLY A 33 -13.72 -10.66 21.49
N VAL A 34 -14.49 -9.76 20.95
CA VAL A 34 -14.01 -8.66 20.10
C VAL A 34 -14.05 -7.37 20.93
N ASP A 35 -12.96 -6.63 20.93
CA ASP A 35 -12.88 -5.27 21.51
C ASP A 35 -13.66 -4.32 20.59
N ASP A 36 -14.98 -4.22 20.80
CA ASP A 36 -15.92 -3.46 19.96
C ASP A 36 -15.76 -1.94 20.12
N ASN A 37 -15.14 -1.50 21.22
CA ASN A 37 -14.97 -0.09 21.52
C ASN A 37 -13.54 0.42 21.29
N GLY A 38 -12.57 -0.47 20.99
CA GLY A 38 -11.19 -0.15 20.67
C GLY A 38 -10.37 0.36 21.87
N ASP A 39 -10.77 0.04 23.12
CA ASP A 39 -10.08 0.52 24.33
C ASP A 39 -8.93 -0.36 24.79
N GLY A 40 -8.70 -1.51 24.12
CA GLY A 40 -7.64 -2.47 24.43
C GLY A 40 -7.94 -3.34 25.64
N ALA A 41 -9.20 -3.43 26.08
CA ALA A 41 -9.64 -4.27 27.18
C ALA A 41 -10.94 -5.02 26.82
N LEU A 42 -11.00 -6.33 27.07
CA LEU A 42 -12.22 -7.11 26.87
C LEU A 42 -13.19 -6.87 28.03
N THR A 43 -14.26 -6.13 27.79
CA THR A 43 -15.33 -5.88 28.77
C THR A 43 -16.36 -7.02 28.79
N PRO A 44 -17.17 -7.17 29.84
CA PRO A 44 -18.18 -8.26 29.92
C PRO A 44 -19.21 -8.28 28.79
N ASP A 45 -19.49 -7.10 28.17
CA ASP A 45 -20.44 -6.99 27.07
C ASP A 45 -19.81 -7.36 25.71
N GLU A 46 -18.48 -7.47 25.67
CA GLU A 46 -17.69 -7.84 24.51
C GLU A 46 -17.21 -9.31 24.53
N VAL A 47 -17.58 -10.05 25.57
CA VAL A 47 -17.25 -11.47 25.69
C VAL A 47 -18.22 -12.32 24.88
N ASP A 48 -17.72 -12.90 23.78
CA ASP A 48 -18.49 -13.80 22.92
C ASP A 48 -18.54 -15.23 23.45
N GLN A 49 -17.46 -15.67 24.10
CA GLN A 49 -17.35 -17.03 24.62
C GLN A 49 -16.58 -17.09 25.93
N THR A 50 -17.05 -17.97 26.84
CA THR A 50 -16.39 -18.27 28.09
C THR A 50 -16.14 -19.79 28.19
N THR A 51 -14.89 -20.16 28.48
CA THR A 51 -14.45 -21.55 28.68
C THR A 51 -13.82 -21.68 30.06
N TYR A 52 -14.09 -22.81 30.74
CA TYR A 52 -13.57 -23.10 32.08
C TYR A 52 -12.57 -24.25 32.03
N VAL A 53 -11.37 -24.01 32.57
CA VAL A 53 -10.36 -25.05 32.80
C VAL A 53 -10.26 -25.29 34.29
N CYS A 54 -10.82 -26.41 34.76
CA CYS A 54 -10.94 -26.69 36.16
C CYS A 54 -9.73 -27.46 36.70
N ASN A 55 -9.34 -27.12 37.93
CA ASN A 55 -8.34 -27.91 38.67
C ASN A 55 -8.84 -29.32 38.89
N GLY A 56 -7.97 -30.32 38.77
CA GLY A 56 -8.27 -31.71 39.10
C GLY A 56 -8.65 -31.89 40.56
N MET A 57 -9.30 -33.02 40.89
CA MET A 57 -9.51 -33.38 42.29
C MET A 57 -8.17 -33.64 42.98
N ASP A 58 -8.03 -33.14 44.22
CA ASP A 58 -6.87 -33.45 45.05
C ASP A 58 -6.72 -34.98 45.17
N GLY A 59 -5.63 -35.52 44.66
CA GLY A 59 -5.24 -36.90 44.93
C GLY A 59 -4.91 -37.04 46.41
N ALA A 60 -5.28 -38.17 47.04
CA ALA A 60 -5.03 -38.42 48.44
C ALA A 60 -3.56 -38.19 48.80
N GLU A 61 -3.32 -37.16 49.65
CA GLU A 61 -2.05 -36.80 50.32
C GLU A 61 -0.74 -37.08 49.53
N GLY A 62 -0.57 -36.41 48.41
CA GLY A 62 0.71 -36.17 47.77
C GLY A 62 1.07 -34.70 47.96
N SER A 63 2.32 -34.38 48.25
CA SER A 63 2.83 -33.01 48.43
C SER A 63 2.28 -32.08 47.32
N ALA A 64 1.75 -30.92 47.72
CA ALA A 64 1.21 -29.92 46.81
C ALA A 64 2.21 -29.68 45.64
N SER A 65 1.88 -30.17 44.47
CA SER A 65 2.63 -29.86 43.25
C SER A 65 2.28 -28.40 42.88
N SER A 66 3.27 -27.53 42.92
CA SER A 66 3.13 -26.14 42.47
C SER A 66 3.24 -26.05 40.96
N GLU A 67 2.64 -27.00 40.25
CA GLU A 67 2.63 -27.01 38.79
C GLU A 67 1.71 -25.91 38.27
N THR A 68 2.21 -25.12 37.36
CA THR A 68 1.51 -23.97 36.80
C THR A 68 0.87 -24.41 35.48
N MET A 69 -0.42 -24.16 35.32
CA MET A 69 -1.03 -24.28 34.00
C MET A 69 -0.58 -23.09 33.13
N LEU A 70 -0.03 -23.39 32.00
CA LEU A 70 0.38 -22.41 30.99
C LEU A 70 -0.56 -22.46 29.79
N THR A 71 -0.75 -21.29 29.20
CA THR A 71 -1.45 -21.14 27.91
C THR A 71 -0.49 -20.46 26.95
N HIS A 72 -0.32 -21.04 25.78
CA HIS A 72 0.49 -20.49 24.70
C HIS A 72 -0.39 -20.25 23.48
N LEU A 73 -0.36 -19.04 22.93
CA LEU A 73 -1.02 -18.67 21.69
C LEU A 73 0.02 -18.65 20.57
N SER A 74 -0.27 -19.36 19.49
CA SER A 74 0.54 -19.40 18.29
C SER A 74 -0.35 -19.34 17.05
N THR A 75 0.26 -19.09 15.90
CA THR A 75 -0.43 -19.19 14.61
C THR A 75 -0.53 -20.66 14.19
N PRO A 76 -1.61 -21.06 13.47
CA PRO A 76 -1.73 -22.40 12.93
C PRO A 76 -0.68 -22.64 11.84
N ASP A 77 -0.16 -23.86 11.79
CA ASP A 77 0.64 -24.28 10.63
C ASP A 77 -0.26 -24.70 9.47
N ALA A 78 0.29 -24.76 8.25
CA ALA A 78 -0.46 -25.09 7.04
C ALA A 78 -1.20 -26.44 7.11
N SER A 79 -0.72 -27.40 7.93
CA SER A 79 -1.35 -28.73 8.10
C SER A 79 -2.65 -28.69 8.91
N MET A 80 -2.94 -27.58 9.60
CA MET A 80 -4.14 -27.41 10.42
C MET A 80 -5.37 -26.97 9.63
N GLY A 81 -5.22 -26.69 8.32
CA GLY A 81 -6.33 -26.37 7.43
C GLY A 81 -6.93 -24.97 7.62
N CYS A 82 -6.20 -24.05 8.27
CA CYS A 82 -6.60 -22.65 8.41
C CYS A 82 -6.09 -21.83 7.22
N GLU A 83 -6.77 -21.89 6.10
CA GLU A 83 -6.36 -21.24 4.85
C GLU A 83 -6.27 -19.70 4.98
N ALA A 84 -7.12 -19.09 5.80
CA ALA A 84 -7.13 -17.64 6.06
C ALA A 84 -6.33 -17.25 7.34
N GLY A 85 -5.48 -18.14 7.84
CA GLY A 85 -4.79 -17.94 9.13
C GLY A 85 -5.66 -18.29 10.34
N GLY A 86 -5.33 -17.75 11.51
CA GLY A 86 -6.04 -18.05 12.75
C GLY A 86 -5.16 -18.02 13.98
N ARG A 87 -5.62 -18.70 15.05
CA ARG A 87 -4.85 -18.87 16.29
C ARG A 87 -4.93 -20.31 16.78
N VAL A 88 -3.84 -20.80 17.34
CA VAL A 88 -3.77 -22.06 18.06
C VAL A 88 -3.57 -21.75 19.53
N MET A 89 -4.51 -22.15 20.35
CA MET A 89 -4.36 -22.08 21.80
C MET A 89 -3.90 -23.46 22.31
N ALA A 90 -2.67 -23.52 22.79
CA ALA A 90 -2.11 -24.69 23.45
C ALA A 90 -2.13 -24.47 24.96
N GLN A 91 -2.56 -25.47 25.70
CA GLN A 91 -2.66 -25.45 27.16
C GLN A 91 -2.06 -26.73 27.75
N GLY A 92 -1.41 -26.58 28.91
CA GLY A 92 -0.83 -27.72 29.61
C GLY A 92 -0.15 -27.30 30.91
N LEU A 93 0.27 -28.30 31.66
CA LEU A 93 0.95 -28.12 32.94
C LEU A 93 2.47 -28.04 32.72
N ASP A 94 3.12 -27.01 33.24
CA ASP A 94 4.58 -26.89 33.32
C ASP A 94 5.12 -27.90 34.37
N ASN A 95 5.10 -29.18 34.00
CA ASN A 95 5.37 -30.30 34.89
C ASN A 95 6.56 -31.15 34.44
N GLY A 96 7.15 -30.85 33.26
CA GLY A 96 8.28 -31.57 32.70
C GLY A 96 7.91 -32.89 32.02
N ASP A 97 6.66 -33.05 31.56
CA ASP A 97 6.24 -34.22 30.82
C ASP A 97 7.08 -34.38 29.53
N GLY A 98 7.34 -35.63 29.16
CA GLY A 98 8.16 -35.96 27.99
C GLY A 98 9.60 -35.47 28.11
N ASN A 99 9.97 -34.54 27.23
CA ASN A 99 11.29 -33.88 27.22
C ASN A 99 11.23 -32.45 27.78
N GLY A 100 10.09 -32.04 28.36
CA GLY A 100 9.89 -30.72 28.94
C GLY A 100 10.71 -30.48 30.20
N VAL A 101 10.82 -29.24 30.64
CA VAL A 101 11.52 -28.82 31.85
C VAL A 101 10.53 -28.22 32.83
N ALA A 102 10.20 -28.97 33.88
CA ALA A 102 9.24 -28.53 34.88
C ALA A 102 9.55 -27.17 35.50
N ARG A 103 8.55 -26.29 35.59
CA ARG A 103 8.59 -25.00 36.27
C ARG A 103 9.55 -23.98 35.66
N ASN A 104 9.74 -24.01 34.37
CA ASN A 104 10.55 -23.04 33.65
C ASN A 104 9.72 -21.86 33.08
N GLY A 105 8.38 -21.91 33.17
CA GLY A 105 7.47 -20.90 32.66
C GLY A 105 7.26 -20.95 31.15
N ILE A 106 7.70 -22.03 30.50
CA ILE A 106 7.57 -22.28 29.07
C ILE A 106 6.71 -23.54 28.88
N LEU A 107 5.73 -23.49 28.01
CA LEU A 107 4.94 -24.67 27.62
C LEU A 107 5.64 -25.37 26.47
N GLU A 108 6.41 -26.42 26.75
CA GLU A 108 7.05 -27.22 25.74
C GLU A 108 6.05 -28.15 25.04
N THR A 109 6.42 -28.65 23.87
CA THR A 109 5.54 -29.47 23.02
C THR A 109 4.97 -30.71 23.72
N ASP A 110 5.79 -31.36 24.58
CA ASP A 110 5.43 -32.57 25.31
C ASP A 110 4.57 -32.28 26.57
N GLU A 111 4.48 -31.02 26.98
CA GLU A 111 3.68 -30.55 28.11
C GLU A 111 2.29 -30.05 27.68
N VAL A 112 2.00 -30.03 26.37
CA VAL A 112 0.69 -29.60 25.87
C VAL A 112 -0.36 -30.68 26.05
N ASP A 113 -1.31 -30.44 26.96
CA ASP A 113 -2.43 -31.34 27.24
C ASP A 113 -3.60 -31.14 26.27
N ALA A 114 -3.80 -29.90 25.81
CA ALA A 114 -4.90 -29.55 24.92
C ALA A 114 -4.47 -28.51 23.87
N ARG A 115 -5.02 -28.68 22.67
CA ARG A 115 -4.90 -27.68 21.60
C ARG A 115 -6.28 -27.37 21.05
N THR A 116 -6.58 -26.08 20.91
CA THR A 116 -7.75 -25.59 20.20
C THR A 116 -7.29 -24.73 19.04
N VAL A 117 -7.78 -25.04 17.85
CA VAL A 117 -7.45 -24.30 16.64
C VAL A 117 -8.64 -23.42 16.27
N PHE A 118 -8.38 -22.13 16.12
CA PHE A 118 -9.35 -21.14 15.66
C PHE A 118 -8.89 -20.68 14.27
N CYS A 119 -9.60 -21.09 13.24
CA CYS A 119 -9.32 -20.62 11.88
C CYS A 119 -10.09 -19.34 11.59
N SER A 120 -9.41 -18.35 11.01
CA SER A 120 -10.10 -17.22 10.38
C SER A 120 -10.86 -17.71 9.15
N GLN A 121 -12.05 -17.17 8.91
CA GLN A 121 -12.75 -17.38 7.64
C GLN A 121 -12.44 -16.20 6.71
N LEU A 122 -12.14 -16.52 5.47
CA LEU A 122 -12.05 -15.55 4.39
C LEU A 122 -13.40 -15.53 3.69
N SER A 123 -14.09 -14.40 3.70
CA SER A 123 -15.21 -14.17 2.82
C SER A 123 -14.69 -13.53 1.54
N PHE A 124 -15.06 -14.11 0.42
CA PHE A 124 -14.58 -13.72 -0.90
C PHE A 124 -15.73 -13.85 -1.91
N ASP A 125 -16.02 -12.78 -2.67
CA ASP A 125 -17.05 -12.81 -3.69
C ASP A 125 -16.86 -11.69 -4.71
N ARG A 126 -17.52 -11.83 -5.86
CA ARG A 126 -17.66 -10.77 -6.86
C ARG A 126 -18.66 -9.73 -6.38
N LEU A 127 -18.26 -8.47 -6.44
CA LEU A 127 -19.06 -7.35 -5.94
C LEU A 127 -19.96 -6.74 -7.01
N THR A 128 -19.45 -6.62 -8.25
CA THR A 128 -20.16 -5.96 -9.35
C THR A 128 -20.35 -6.89 -10.54
N ASP A 129 -21.29 -6.54 -11.40
CA ASP A 129 -21.56 -7.12 -12.72
C ASP A 129 -22.05 -5.98 -13.61
N ILE A 130 -21.15 -4.99 -13.85
CA ILE A 130 -21.48 -3.74 -14.55
C ILE A 130 -21.74 -4.01 -16.02
N THR A 131 -20.90 -4.86 -16.63
CA THR A 131 -21.09 -5.33 -18.01
C THR A 131 -21.43 -6.82 -18.00
N PRO A 132 -22.71 -7.19 -18.00
CA PRO A 132 -23.12 -8.59 -17.84
C PRO A 132 -22.48 -9.56 -18.84
N GLY A 133 -22.02 -10.71 -18.34
CA GLY A 133 -21.37 -11.75 -19.14
C GLY A 133 -19.85 -11.58 -19.17
N SER A 134 -19.19 -12.17 -20.19
CA SER A 134 -17.72 -12.20 -20.29
C SER A 134 -17.05 -10.89 -20.77
N ASN A 135 -17.79 -9.80 -20.87
CA ASN A 135 -17.25 -8.50 -21.23
C ASN A 135 -16.65 -7.81 -19.99
N ASN A 136 -15.64 -6.99 -20.24
CA ASN A 136 -14.94 -6.30 -19.17
C ASN A 136 -15.56 -4.94 -18.88
N SER A 137 -15.79 -4.62 -17.61
CA SER A 137 -16.11 -3.26 -17.17
C SER A 137 -14.87 -2.44 -16.81
N TYR A 138 -13.71 -3.11 -16.56
CA TYR A 138 -12.45 -2.49 -16.15
C TYR A 138 -12.63 -1.42 -15.06
N PRO A 139 -13.20 -1.74 -13.91
CA PRO A 139 -13.48 -0.78 -12.86
C PRO A 139 -12.18 -0.26 -12.24
N GLY A 140 -12.12 1.06 -11.96
CA GLY A 140 -10.98 1.69 -11.32
C GLY A 140 -9.73 1.84 -12.19
N PHE A 141 -9.87 1.75 -13.51
CA PHE A 141 -8.72 1.84 -14.42
C PHE A 141 -7.97 3.18 -14.31
N TYR A 142 -8.70 4.25 -14.04
CA TYR A 142 -8.17 5.61 -13.93
C TYR A 142 -8.43 6.25 -12.57
N MET A 143 -9.48 5.84 -11.88
CA MET A 143 -9.94 6.48 -10.65
C MET A 143 -10.55 5.48 -9.69
N GLU A 144 -10.13 5.57 -8.41
CA GLU A 144 -10.74 4.83 -7.31
C GLU A 144 -10.63 5.62 -6.00
N VAL A 145 -11.75 6.03 -5.45
CA VAL A 145 -11.78 6.74 -4.17
C VAL A 145 -12.95 6.30 -3.32
N ARG A 146 -12.76 6.34 -2.00
CA ARG A 146 -13.84 6.21 -1.04
C ARG A 146 -14.24 7.57 -0.50
N VAL A 147 -15.55 7.87 -0.54
CA VAL A 147 -16.11 9.04 0.15
C VAL A 147 -17.34 8.61 0.95
N GLY A 148 -17.30 8.76 2.26
CA GLY A 148 -18.35 8.26 3.15
C GLY A 148 -18.53 6.75 3.03
N ASP A 149 -19.77 6.33 2.74
CA ASP A 149 -20.17 4.93 2.63
C ASP A 149 -20.27 4.46 1.17
N ALA A 150 -19.55 5.08 0.26
CA ALA A 150 -19.50 4.67 -1.14
C ALA A 150 -18.08 4.66 -1.71
N LEU A 151 -17.83 3.71 -2.61
CA LEU A 151 -16.66 3.64 -3.48
C LEU A 151 -17.04 4.31 -4.80
N TYR A 152 -16.23 5.25 -5.29
CA TYR A 152 -16.38 5.91 -6.58
C TYR A 152 -15.23 5.50 -7.47
N PHE A 153 -15.54 5.14 -8.72
CA PHE A 153 -14.57 4.63 -9.68
C PHE A 153 -15.05 4.85 -11.12
N ASP A 154 -14.15 4.74 -12.06
CA ASP A 154 -14.50 4.71 -13.47
C ASP A 154 -14.81 3.27 -13.92
N ALA A 155 -15.80 3.10 -14.80
CA ALA A 155 -16.13 1.80 -15.40
C ALA A 155 -16.87 1.97 -16.73
N ASP A 156 -16.84 0.91 -17.56
CA ASP A 156 -17.54 0.82 -18.86
C ASP A 156 -18.65 -0.24 -18.77
N ASP A 157 -19.90 0.15 -19.03
CA ASP A 157 -21.04 -0.78 -19.06
C ASP A 157 -21.39 -1.28 -20.49
N GLY A 158 -20.58 -0.89 -21.48
CA GLY A 158 -20.81 -1.21 -22.89
C GLY A 158 -21.94 -0.40 -23.57
N ILE A 159 -22.56 0.53 -22.84
CA ILE A 159 -23.68 1.38 -23.34
C ILE A 159 -23.32 2.86 -23.29
N HIS A 160 -22.83 3.33 -22.12
CA HIS A 160 -22.47 4.73 -21.87
C HIS A 160 -21.00 5.03 -22.11
N GLY A 161 -20.18 4.00 -22.41
CA GLY A 161 -18.74 4.11 -22.43
C GLY A 161 -18.18 4.15 -21.01
N ARG A 162 -16.92 4.59 -20.87
CA ARG A 162 -16.24 4.69 -19.58
C ARG A 162 -16.63 5.97 -18.86
N GLU A 163 -17.42 5.84 -17.81
CA GLU A 163 -18.04 6.94 -17.06
C GLU A 163 -17.81 6.80 -15.53
N LEU A 164 -18.33 7.75 -14.75
CA LEU A 164 -18.23 7.74 -13.28
C LEU A 164 -19.31 6.84 -12.68
N TRP A 165 -18.88 5.85 -11.92
CA TRP A 165 -19.71 4.86 -11.23
C TRP A 165 -19.49 4.91 -9.72
N ALA A 166 -20.42 4.32 -8.98
CA ALA A 166 -20.27 4.14 -7.55
C ALA A 166 -20.88 2.82 -7.07
N TYR A 167 -20.34 2.36 -5.93
CA TYR A 167 -20.85 1.22 -5.17
C TYR A 167 -21.08 1.65 -3.71
N GLY A 168 -22.30 1.42 -3.20
CA GLY A 168 -22.67 1.72 -1.82
C GLY A 168 -22.34 0.58 -0.89
N LEU A 169 -21.46 0.83 0.09
CA LEU A 169 -20.96 -0.16 1.05
C LEU A 169 -22.07 -0.69 1.97
N GLU A 170 -23.03 0.16 2.36
CA GLU A 170 -24.11 -0.25 3.26
C GLU A 170 -25.24 -1.00 2.53
N ASN A 171 -25.59 -0.57 1.32
CA ASN A 171 -26.75 -1.08 0.60
C ASN A 171 -26.44 -2.11 -0.48
N GLY A 172 -25.16 -2.32 -0.80
CA GLY A 172 -24.70 -3.30 -1.78
C GLY A 172 -25.13 -3.01 -3.21
N THR A 173 -25.39 -1.74 -3.58
CA THR A 173 -25.86 -1.37 -4.92
C THR A 173 -24.77 -0.68 -5.72
N THR A 174 -24.70 -0.99 -7.03
CA THR A 174 -23.87 -0.31 -8.01
C THR A 174 -24.72 0.59 -8.89
N TRP A 175 -24.27 1.82 -9.18
CA TRP A 175 -25.00 2.75 -10.05
C TRP A 175 -24.07 3.65 -10.87
N LEU A 176 -24.55 4.05 -12.06
CA LEU A 176 -23.92 5.12 -12.84
C LEU A 176 -24.15 6.46 -12.12
N VAL A 177 -23.08 7.15 -11.75
CA VAL A 177 -23.15 8.47 -11.08
C VAL A 177 -23.41 9.56 -12.10
N ALA A 178 -22.66 9.55 -13.20
CA ALA A 178 -22.79 10.57 -14.25
C ALA A 178 -22.35 10.00 -15.60
N ASP A 179 -23.19 10.22 -16.64
CA ASP A 179 -22.84 10.07 -18.05
C ASP A 179 -22.29 11.43 -18.54
N ILE A 180 -20.96 11.65 -18.33
CA ILE A 180 -20.29 12.93 -18.55
C ILE A 180 -20.12 13.20 -20.06
N ASN A 181 -19.84 12.14 -20.83
CA ASN A 181 -19.72 12.20 -22.28
C ASN A 181 -20.84 11.36 -22.96
N PRO A 182 -22.03 11.91 -23.10
CA PRO A 182 -23.23 11.14 -23.41
C PRO A 182 -23.14 10.20 -24.63
N GLY A 183 -23.59 8.96 -24.40
CA GLY A 183 -23.58 7.88 -25.38
C GLY A 183 -22.44 6.92 -25.19
N ALA A 184 -22.01 6.19 -26.22
CA ALA A 184 -20.95 5.18 -26.12
C ALA A 184 -19.51 5.76 -26.12
N ASN A 185 -19.36 7.06 -25.97
CA ASN A 185 -18.07 7.70 -25.90
C ASN A 185 -17.58 7.73 -24.44
N TRP A 186 -16.28 7.65 -24.24
CA TRP A 186 -15.66 7.63 -22.93
C TRP A 186 -15.35 9.04 -22.43
N SER A 187 -15.61 9.33 -21.16
CA SER A 187 -15.20 10.57 -20.50
C SER A 187 -13.88 10.43 -19.73
N TYR A 188 -13.40 9.20 -19.47
CA TYR A 188 -12.15 8.91 -18.75
C TYR A 188 -12.03 9.66 -17.41
N PRO A 189 -13.00 9.52 -16.47
CA PRO A 189 -12.91 10.21 -15.21
C PRO A 189 -11.69 9.73 -14.40
N GLY A 190 -10.91 10.71 -13.90
CA GLY A 190 -9.69 10.41 -13.15
C GLY A 190 -8.44 10.08 -13.98
N TYR A 191 -8.47 10.18 -15.32
CA TYR A 191 -7.39 9.74 -16.22
C TYR A 191 -5.99 10.21 -15.81
N PHE A 192 -5.83 11.41 -15.30
CA PHE A 192 -4.55 11.87 -14.78
C PHE A 192 -4.52 11.79 -13.24
N ARG A 193 -5.51 12.38 -12.58
CA ARG A 193 -5.55 12.51 -11.11
C ARG A 193 -6.98 12.73 -10.62
N GLU A 194 -7.15 12.44 -9.30
CA GLU A 194 -8.34 12.81 -8.54
C GLU A 194 -7.93 13.34 -7.17
N ALA A 195 -8.82 14.09 -6.53
CA ALA A 195 -8.66 14.58 -5.17
C ALA A 195 -10.02 14.66 -4.48
N VAL A 196 -10.02 14.50 -3.15
CA VAL A 196 -11.23 14.64 -2.33
C VAL A 196 -11.04 15.82 -1.37
N VAL A 197 -11.99 16.76 -1.38
CA VAL A 197 -12.05 17.85 -0.41
C VAL A 197 -13.46 17.87 0.21
N GLY A 198 -13.57 17.51 1.48
CA GLY A 198 -14.86 17.30 2.14
C GLY A 198 -15.67 16.21 1.47
N ASP A 199 -16.89 16.52 1.05
CA ASP A 199 -17.81 15.60 0.35
C ASP A 199 -17.71 15.72 -1.18
N THR A 200 -16.68 16.35 -1.71
CA THR A 200 -16.56 16.60 -3.15
C THR A 200 -15.31 15.93 -3.72
N ILE A 201 -15.53 15.14 -4.75
CA ILE A 201 -14.47 14.52 -5.57
C ILE A 201 -14.18 15.47 -6.73
N TYR A 202 -12.91 15.84 -6.91
CA TYR A 202 -12.41 16.60 -8.05
C TYR A 202 -11.59 15.66 -8.93
N PHE A 203 -11.84 15.66 -10.22
CA PHE A 203 -11.21 14.75 -11.17
C PHE A 203 -11.15 15.35 -12.58
N GLY A 204 -10.28 14.83 -13.41
CA GLY A 204 -10.26 15.19 -14.83
C GLY A 204 -11.24 14.35 -15.63
N ALA A 205 -11.94 14.95 -16.61
CA ALA A 205 -12.74 14.21 -17.57
C ALA A 205 -12.84 14.93 -18.92
N ILE A 206 -13.06 14.15 -19.99
CA ILE A 206 -13.10 14.65 -21.37
C ILE A 206 -14.53 14.78 -21.89
N THR A 207 -14.79 15.85 -22.62
CA THR A 207 -15.97 15.98 -23.49
C THR A 207 -15.55 16.45 -24.88
N PRO A 208 -16.31 16.14 -25.95
CA PRO A 208 -15.97 16.51 -27.31
C PRO A 208 -15.85 18.02 -27.54
N THR A 209 -16.53 18.81 -26.72
CA THR A 209 -16.61 20.29 -26.88
C THR A 209 -15.57 21.04 -26.06
N HIS A 210 -15.08 20.47 -24.94
CA HIS A 210 -14.18 21.17 -24.02
C HIS A 210 -12.86 20.44 -23.80
N GLY A 211 -12.67 19.26 -24.43
CA GLY A 211 -11.48 18.45 -24.18
C GLY A 211 -11.43 17.95 -22.73
N PHE A 212 -10.23 17.76 -22.23
CA PHE A 212 -9.95 17.27 -20.88
C PHE A 212 -9.84 18.43 -19.89
N GLU A 213 -10.82 18.56 -19.00
CA GLU A 213 -10.93 19.64 -18.03
C GLU A 213 -11.20 19.12 -16.60
N MET A 214 -11.16 20.01 -15.60
CA MET A 214 -11.50 19.69 -14.23
C MET A 214 -13.00 19.60 -14.04
N TRP A 215 -13.45 18.52 -13.40
CA TRP A 215 -14.83 18.25 -12.99
C TRP A 215 -14.90 18.07 -11.48
N SER A 216 -16.11 18.18 -10.95
CA SER A 216 -16.39 17.81 -9.56
C SER A 216 -17.67 16.99 -9.47
N HIS A 217 -17.71 16.09 -8.49
CA HIS A 217 -18.91 15.39 -8.04
C HIS A 217 -19.09 15.61 -6.54
N ASN A 218 -20.18 16.22 -6.12
CA ASN A 218 -20.52 16.37 -4.73
C ASN A 218 -21.39 15.19 -4.28
N THR A 219 -20.87 14.35 -3.39
CA THR A 219 -21.50 13.10 -2.98
C THR A 219 -22.75 13.29 -2.13
N THR A 220 -22.91 14.46 -1.48
CA THR A 220 -24.09 14.80 -0.68
C THR A 220 -25.25 15.31 -1.55
N SER A 221 -24.98 16.19 -2.52
CA SER A 221 -26.02 16.72 -3.42
C SER A 221 -26.29 15.83 -4.63
N GLY A 222 -25.34 14.96 -4.99
CA GLY A 222 -25.36 14.15 -6.20
C GLY A 222 -25.07 14.94 -7.49
N GLU A 223 -24.61 16.18 -7.38
CA GLU A 223 -24.37 17.05 -8.53
C GLU A 223 -22.97 16.83 -9.11
N THR A 224 -22.89 16.64 -10.44
CA THR A 224 -21.64 16.53 -11.20
C THR A 224 -21.51 17.73 -12.13
N LEU A 225 -20.43 18.49 -12.01
CA LEU A 225 -20.21 19.75 -12.73
C LEU A 225 -18.82 19.83 -13.33
N ARG A 226 -18.71 20.43 -14.53
CA ARG A 226 -17.42 20.89 -15.05
C ARG A 226 -17.03 22.19 -14.35
N ILE A 227 -15.82 22.21 -13.77
CA ILE A 227 -15.32 23.34 -12.97
C ILE A 227 -14.46 24.28 -13.81
N SER A 228 -13.70 23.75 -14.78
CA SER A 228 -12.77 24.56 -15.58
C SER A 228 -13.05 24.53 -17.08
N ASP A 229 -12.47 25.49 -17.78
CA ASP A 229 -12.33 25.58 -19.22
C ASP A 229 -11.04 26.39 -19.49
N ILE A 230 -9.91 25.87 -18.94
CA ILE A 230 -8.62 26.57 -18.98
C ILE A 230 -8.10 26.66 -20.42
N ASN A 231 -8.28 25.56 -21.17
CA ASN A 231 -7.94 25.50 -22.60
C ASN A 231 -9.22 25.34 -23.42
N PRO A 232 -9.91 26.43 -23.78
CA PRO A 232 -11.21 26.36 -24.45
C PRO A 232 -11.22 25.58 -25.76
N GLY A 233 -12.21 24.71 -25.92
CA GLY A 233 -12.39 23.87 -27.10
C GLY A 233 -11.98 22.43 -26.88
N ALA A 234 -11.91 21.64 -27.96
CA ALA A 234 -11.72 20.18 -27.90
C ALA A 234 -10.32 19.72 -27.44
N SER A 235 -9.36 20.64 -27.27
CA SER A 235 -7.98 20.29 -26.88
C SER A 235 -7.84 19.98 -25.38
N GLY A 236 -8.61 20.69 -24.54
CA GLY A 236 -8.54 20.54 -23.08
C GLY A 236 -7.28 21.06 -22.43
N SER A 237 -7.30 21.15 -21.10
CA SER A 237 -6.20 21.68 -20.27
C SER A 237 -5.26 20.60 -19.70
N ASN A 238 -5.55 19.32 -19.90
CA ASN A 238 -4.80 18.22 -19.27
C ASN A 238 -4.63 18.44 -17.75
N TRP A 239 -5.72 18.78 -17.09
CA TRP A 239 -5.76 19.08 -15.66
C TRP A 239 -5.10 17.99 -14.82
N GLY A 240 -4.12 18.37 -14.01
CA GLY A 240 -3.44 17.47 -13.08
C GLY A 240 -2.46 16.47 -13.73
N GLU A 241 -2.12 16.60 -15.03
CA GLU A 241 -1.23 15.67 -15.74
C GLU A 241 0.11 15.47 -15.00
N ASP A 242 0.79 16.57 -14.62
CA ASP A 242 2.08 16.50 -13.95
C ASP A 242 1.95 16.48 -12.42
N MET A 243 1.04 17.27 -11.86
CA MET A 243 0.83 17.35 -10.41
C MET A 243 -0.60 17.70 -10.03
N LEU A 244 -1.01 17.20 -8.87
CA LEU A 244 -2.17 17.62 -8.11
C LEU A 244 -1.88 17.42 -6.63
N ILE A 245 -2.08 18.47 -5.83
CA ILE A 245 -1.95 18.39 -4.37
C ILE A 245 -3.01 19.26 -3.69
N VAL A 246 -3.56 18.73 -2.60
CA VAL A 246 -4.55 19.42 -1.75
C VAL A 246 -3.83 20.11 -0.61
N VAL A 247 -4.04 21.43 -0.46
CA VAL A 247 -3.52 22.21 0.66
C VAL A 247 -4.69 22.97 1.32
N GLY A 248 -5.21 22.42 2.41
CA GLY A 248 -6.45 22.90 3.03
C GLY A 248 -7.62 22.79 2.06
N ASP A 249 -8.25 23.93 1.73
CA ASP A 249 -9.37 24.02 0.79
C ASP A 249 -8.93 24.40 -0.65
N LYS A 250 -7.63 24.27 -0.95
CA LYS A 250 -7.08 24.62 -2.26
C LYS A 250 -6.49 23.42 -2.97
N LEU A 251 -6.73 23.33 -4.28
CA LEU A 251 -6.10 22.38 -5.19
C LEU A 251 -5.02 23.10 -5.99
N TYR A 252 -3.75 22.70 -5.84
CA TYR A 252 -2.64 23.13 -6.67
C TYR A 252 -2.37 22.05 -7.72
N PHE A 253 -2.30 22.44 -8.99
CA PHE A 253 -2.18 21.48 -10.08
C PHE A 253 -1.49 22.06 -11.32
N SER A 254 -0.99 21.18 -12.18
CA SER A 254 -0.53 21.56 -13.52
C SER A 254 -1.70 21.64 -14.50
N ALA A 255 -1.70 22.63 -15.37
CA ALA A 255 -2.66 22.72 -16.48
C ALA A 255 -2.09 23.43 -17.69
N LEU A 256 -2.53 23.00 -18.89
CA LEU A 256 -2.19 23.58 -20.18
C LEU A 256 -3.17 24.70 -20.54
N GLU A 257 -2.66 25.92 -20.75
CA GLU A 257 -3.42 27.03 -21.29
C GLU A 257 -2.83 27.48 -22.65
N PRO A 258 -3.65 27.84 -23.65
CA PRO A 258 -3.15 28.41 -24.90
C PRO A 258 -2.28 29.65 -24.64
N HIS A 259 -1.07 29.68 -25.17
CA HIS A 259 -0.07 30.77 -25.05
C HIS A 259 0.70 30.84 -23.74
N ILE A 260 0.25 30.22 -22.65
CA ILE A 260 0.97 30.10 -21.36
C ILE A 260 1.63 28.73 -21.24
N PHE A 261 1.05 27.70 -21.90
CA PHE A 261 1.48 26.30 -21.87
C PHE A 261 1.20 25.65 -20.52
N THR A 262 1.95 24.61 -20.13
CA THR A 262 1.70 23.85 -18.88
C THR A 262 2.39 24.52 -17.72
N GLU A 263 1.60 25.13 -16.82
CA GLU A 263 2.08 25.90 -15.68
C GLU A 263 1.31 25.55 -14.39
N LEU A 264 1.67 26.19 -13.27
CA LEU A 264 1.09 25.97 -11.96
C LEU A 264 -0.16 26.81 -11.76
N TYR A 265 -1.28 26.16 -11.49
CA TYR A 265 -2.59 26.74 -11.18
C TYR A 265 -3.04 26.40 -9.77
N VAL A 266 -3.98 27.20 -9.26
CA VAL A 266 -4.67 26.94 -8.00
C VAL A 266 -6.17 27.16 -8.15
N TYR A 267 -6.94 26.24 -7.58
CA TYR A 267 -8.39 26.36 -7.42
C TYR A 267 -8.75 26.37 -5.93
N ASP A 268 -9.43 27.40 -5.50
CA ASP A 268 -9.96 27.53 -4.14
C ASP A 268 -11.38 26.99 -4.10
N THR A 269 -11.60 25.89 -3.40
CA THR A 269 -12.87 25.17 -3.35
C THR A 269 -13.96 25.92 -2.57
N THR A 270 -13.57 26.86 -1.68
CA THR A 270 -14.51 27.64 -0.87
C THR A 270 -15.06 28.85 -1.62
N THR A 271 -14.25 29.46 -2.47
CA THR A 271 -14.62 30.65 -3.25
C THR A 271 -15.00 30.32 -4.69
N GLY A 272 -14.63 29.13 -5.17
CA GLY A 272 -14.77 28.74 -6.57
C GLY A 272 -13.84 29.51 -7.53
N THR A 273 -12.75 30.11 -7.02
CA THR A 273 -11.83 30.89 -7.85
C THR A 273 -10.67 30.05 -8.37
N LEU A 274 -10.40 30.19 -9.64
CA LEU A 274 -9.32 29.53 -10.36
C LEU A 274 -8.37 30.60 -10.93
N HIS A 275 -7.05 30.45 -10.70
CA HIS A 275 -6.06 31.36 -11.27
C HIS A 275 -4.68 30.71 -11.46
N LEU A 276 -3.90 31.26 -12.39
CA LEU A 276 -2.50 30.95 -12.61
C LEU A 276 -1.68 31.43 -11.39
N VAL A 277 -0.89 30.53 -10.79
CA VAL A 277 0.05 30.89 -9.71
C VAL A 277 1.28 31.58 -10.27
N MET A 278 1.90 30.99 -11.29
CA MET A 278 3.08 31.52 -11.94
C MET A 278 3.28 30.92 -13.32
N ASP A 279 3.63 31.77 -14.30
CA ASP A 279 4.24 31.36 -15.57
C ASP A 279 5.76 31.20 -15.34
N ILE A 280 6.19 29.95 -15.05
CA ILE A 280 7.58 29.61 -14.70
C ILE A 280 8.47 29.68 -15.93
N MET A 281 7.93 29.29 -17.10
CA MET A 281 8.68 29.25 -18.35
C MET A 281 7.95 30.01 -19.46
N PRO A 282 8.03 31.36 -19.50
CA PRO A 282 7.32 32.16 -20.49
C PRO A 282 7.57 31.71 -21.94
N GLY A 283 6.47 31.35 -22.63
CA GLY A 283 6.48 30.92 -24.01
C GLY A 283 6.77 29.44 -24.25
N SER A 284 6.79 28.60 -23.18
CA SER A 284 6.91 27.16 -23.23
C SER A 284 6.40 26.56 -21.91
N SER A 285 6.30 25.23 -21.81
CA SER A 285 5.85 24.56 -20.59
C SER A 285 6.92 24.52 -19.51
N GLY A 286 6.57 24.97 -18.29
CA GLY A 286 7.35 24.80 -17.06
C GLY A 286 7.20 23.39 -16.47
N ASN A 287 6.10 22.70 -16.78
CA ASN A 287 5.76 21.33 -16.31
C ASN A 287 5.99 21.18 -14.81
N PRO A 288 5.30 21.96 -13.94
CA PRO A 288 5.47 21.87 -12.51
C PRO A 288 4.99 20.53 -11.98
N GLY A 289 5.85 19.88 -11.17
CA GLY A 289 5.56 18.62 -10.52
C GLY A 289 5.79 17.36 -11.36
N TRP A 290 6.29 17.47 -12.60
CA TRP A 290 6.51 16.33 -13.51
C TRP A 290 7.28 15.17 -12.88
N TYR A 291 8.30 15.44 -12.04
CA TYR A 291 9.10 14.41 -11.38
C TYR A 291 8.77 14.26 -9.90
N MET A 292 8.67 15.37 -9.18
CA MET A 292 8.37 15.35 -7.74
C MET A 292 7.54 16.54 -7.32
N HIS A 293 6.69 16.34 -6.32
CA HIS A 293 6.01 17.40 -5.58
C HIS A 293 5.64 16.91 -4.17
N PHE A 294 5.73 17.78 -3.18
CA PHE A 294 5.36 17.51 -1.79
C PHE A 294 5.12 18.82 -1.03
N LEU A 295 4.37 18.73 0.06
CA LEU A 295 4.14 19.84 0.98
C LEU A 295 5.00 19.66 2.24
N HIS A 296 5.70 20.73 2.65
CA HIS A 296 6.38 20.80 3.93
C HIS A 296 6.01 22.10 4.64
N GLY A 297 5.26 22.01 5.76
CA GLY A 297 4.59 23.16 6.37
C GLY A 297 3.62 23.82 5.38
N ASP A 298 3.79 25.12 5.17
CA ASP A 298 2.99 25.90 4.22
C ASP A 298 3.65 26.05 2.84
N VAL A 299 4.77 25.33 2.60
CA VAL A 299 5.53 25.47 1.36
C VAL A 299 5.36 24.21 0.51
N LEU A 300 4.86 24.42 -0.70
CA LEU A 300 4.76 23.40 -1.75
C LEU A 300 6.07 23.36 -2.53
N TYR A 301 6.76 22.22 -2.50
CA TYR A 301 7.97 21.95 -3.29
C TYR A 301 7.62 21.11 -4.50
N PHE A 302 8.22 21.41 -5.66
CA PHE A 302 7.96 20.69 -6.90
C PHE A 302 9.11 20.84 -7.90
N SER A 303 9.26 19.87 -8.79
CA SER A 303 10.16 20.01 -9.94
C SER A 303 9.53 20.92 -11.00
N ALA A 304 10.29 21.82 -11.60
CA ALA A 304 9.83 22.60 -12.73
C ALA A 304 10.99 23.02 -13.62
N LYS A 305 10.67 23.32 -14.88
CA LYS A 305 11.65 23.68 -15.91
C LYS A 305 11.67 25.19 -16.15
N ASP A 306 12.87 25.79 -16.17
CA ASP A 306 13.07 27.17 -16.57
C ASP A 306 14.30 27.33 -17.53
N PRO A 307 14.33 28.32 -18.39
CA PRO A 307 15.53 28.62 -19.15
C PRO A 307 16.52 29.45 -18.31
N PRO A 308 17.84 29.20 -18.37
CA PRO A 308 18.54 28.18 -19.15
C PRO A 308 18.81 26.90 -18.35
N HIS A 309 18.24 26.74 -17.13
CA HIS A 309 18.67 25.75 -16.15
C HIS A 309 18.02 24.39 -16.29
N GLY A 310 16.94 24.28 -17.12
CA GLY A 310 16.19 23.03 -17.24
C GLY A 310 15.38 22.69 -15.98
N PHE A 311 15.12 21.41 -15.72
CA PHE A 311 14.39 20.98 -14.52
C PHE A 311 15.24 21.14 -13.26
N GLN A 312 14.70 21.90 -12.30
CA GLN A 312 15.23 22.15 -10.97
C GLN A 312 14.13 21.99 -9.91
N LEU A 313 14.50 22.00 -8.63
CA LEU A 313 13.54 22.09 -7.53
C LEU A 313 13.08 23.54 -7.37
N TRP A 314 11.77 23.72 -7.29
CA TRP A 314 11.07 24.98 -7.06
C TRP A 314 10.22 24.90 -5.80
N ALA A 315 9.81 26.03 -5.29
CA ALA A 315 8.93 26.13 -4.14
C ALA A 315 7.91 27.26 -4.30
N HIS A 316 6.72 27.06 -3.69
CA HIS A 316 5.65 28.04 -3.58
C HIS A 316 5.16 28.10 -2.14
N ASP A 317 5.27 29.25 -1.51
CA ASP A 317 4.67 29.51 -0.20
C ASP A 317 3.17 29.77 -0.40
N THR A 318 2.33 28.87 0.09
CA THR A 318 0.87 28.87 -0.12
C THR A 318 0.14 29.95 0.69
N VAL A 319 0.82 30.54 1.69
CA VAL A 319 0.31 31.62 2.55
C VAL A 319 0.80 32.99 2.05
N ALA A 320 2.10 33.12 1.77
CA ALA A 320 2.68 34.36 1.26
C ALA A 320 2.41 34.59 -0.23
N ASP A 321 1.99 33.55 -0.96
CA ASP A 321 1.77 33.56 -2.42
C ASP A 321 3.03 33.97 -3.21
N ILE A 322 4.17 33.33 -2.87
CA ILE A 322 5.47 33.60 -3.47
C ILE A 322 6.05 32.31 -4.03
N THR A 323 6.51 32.34 -5.28
CA THR A 323 7.17 31.20 -5.96
C THR A 323 8.62 31.52 -6.23
N TRP A 324 9.55 30.57 -5.98
CA TRP A 324 10.97 30.75 -6.24
C TRP A 324 11.65 29.44 -6.62
N LYS A 325 12.77 29.54 -7.34
CA LYS A 325 13.66 28.42 -7.63
C LYS A 325 14.51 28.09 -6.40
N VAL A 326 14.57 26.81 -6.04
CA VAL A 326 15.26 26.32 -4.83
C VAL A 326 16.69 25.85 -5.17
N THR A 327 16.85 25.09 -6.27
CA THR A 327 18.15 24.49 -6.61
C THR A 327 18.69 24.96 -7.95
N THR A 328 20.01 24.77 -8.14
CA THR A 328 20.75 25.03 -9.38
C THR A 328 21.76 23.89 -9.62
N ILE A 329 21.29 22.65 -9.43
CA ILE A 329 22.09 21.44 -9.65
C ILE A 329 22.41 21.32 -11.15
N ASN A 330 23.61 20.82 -11.50
CA ASN A 330 24.06 20.59 -12.86
C ASN A 330 24.25 21.88 -13.70
N GLU A 331 24.38 23.05 -13.09
CA GLU A 331 24.72 24.28 -13.83
C GLU A 331 26.20 24.30 -14.26
N PRO A 332 26.51 24.83 -15.46
CA PRO A 332 25.61 25.43 -16.46
C PRO A 332 25.07 24.43 -17.50
N HIS A 333 25.01 23.14 -17.18
CA HIS A 333 24.77 22.08 -18.16
C HIS A 333 23.29 21.73 -18.38
N GLY A 334 22.36 22.35 -17.64
CA GLY A 334 20.91 22.21 -17.83
C GLY A 334 20.24 21.33 -16.81
N HIS A 335 19.40 20.39 -17.26
CA HIS A 335 18.50 19.62 -16.41
C HIS A 335 19.21 18.82 -15.31
N ALA A 336 18.66 18.90 -14.08
CA ALA A 336 19.02 18.01 -12.96
C ALA A 336 17.98 16.89 -12.75
N PHE A 337 16.76 17.05 -13.26
CA PHE A 337 15.65 16.08 -13.08
C PHE A 337 15.43 15.65 -11.63
N PRO A 338 15.30 16.59 -10.65
CA PRO A 338 15.21 16.24 -9.25
C PRO A 338 13.97 15.41 -8.96
N GLY A 339 14.17 14.27 -8.28
CA GLY A 339 13.09 13.37 -7.89
C GLY A 339 12.47 12.54 -9.02
N ASN A 340 13.24 12.32 -10.11
CA ASN A 340 12.77 11.50 -11.24
C ASN A 340 12.48 10.05 -10.85
N ASN A 341 13.26 9.50 -9.91
CA ASN A 341 13.07 8.15 -9.39
C ASN A 341 12.47 8.18 -7.98
N MET A 342 12.97 9.04 -7.11
CA MET A 342 12.53 9.07 -5.71
C MET A 342 12.63 10.45 -5.08
N HIS A 343 11.79 10.69 -4.07
CA HIS A 343 12.02 11.70 -3.05
C HIS A 343 11.50 11.22 -1.69
N ALA A 344 12.15 11.67 -0.61
CA ALA A 344 11.76 11.37 0.76
C ALA A 344 12.12 12.56 1.68
N VAL A 345 11.23 12.91 2.60
CA VAL A 345 11.47 13.96 3.59
C VAL A 345 11.76 13.31 4.94
N ILE A 346 12.93 13.61 5.52
CA ILE A 346 13.32 13.16 6.86
C ILE A 346 13.69 14.40 7.67
N GLY A 347 12.88 14.74 8.66
CA GLY A 347 13.01 16.01 9.40
C GLY A 347 12.87 17.21 8.46
N ASP A 348 13.85 18.11 8.47
CA ASP A 348 13.89 19.31 7.63
C ASP A 348 14.75 19.13 6.36
N VAL A 349 14.93 17.90 5.88
CA VAL A 349 15.74 17.60 4.69
C VAL A 349 14.92 16.75 3.72
N VAL A 350 14.88 17.16 2.46
CA VAL A 350 14.40 16.32 1.37
C VAL A 350 15.59 15.62 0.70
N TYR A 351 15.49 14.31 0.55
CA TYR A 351 16.39 13.44 -0.19
C TYR A 351 15.74 13.08 -1.52
N PHE A 352 16.48 13.13 -2.60
CA PHE A 352 15.98 12.89 -3.96
C PHE A 352 17.11 12.48 -4.91
N ASP A 353 16.77 11.82 -5.98
CA ASP A 353 17.75 11.60 -7.06
C ASP A 353 17.89 12.83 -7.94
N ALA A 354 19.10 13.09 -8.40
CA ALA A 354 19.34 14.15 -9.38
C ALA A 354 20.54 13.85 -10.28
N LEU A 355 20.48 14.37 -11.54
CA LEU A 355 21.50 14.21 -12.56
C LEU A 355 22.53 15.33 -12.50
N THR A 356 23.83 14.95 -12.54
CA THR A 356 24.92 15.83 -12.93
C THR A 356 25.80 15.18 -14.00
N LEU A 357 26.52 15.95 -14.78
CA LEU A 357 27.47 15.39 -15.76
C LEU A 357 28.71 14.77 -15.11
N GLU A 358 29.00 15.15 -13.86
CA GLU A 358 30.18 14.67 -13.12
C GLU A 358 29.88 13.32 -12.43
N HIS A 359 28.65 13.12 -11.91
CA HIS A 359 28.29 11.96 -11.08
C HIS A 359 27.17 11.09 -11.65
N GLY A 360 26.58 11.45 -12.82
CA GLY A 360 25.37 10.75 -13.28
C GLY A 360 24.15 11.07 -12.41
N VAL A 361 23.22 10.13 -12.33
CA VAL A 361 22.02 10.21 -11.45
C VAL A 361 22.35 9.56 -10.12
N GLU A 362 22.47 10.36 -9.07
CA GLU A 362 22.88 9.96 -7.73
C GLU A 362 21.96 10.55 -6.65
N LEU A 363 22.18 10.14 -5.38
CA LEU A 363 21.40 10.61 -4.23
C LEU A 363 21.87 12.00 -3.78
N TRP A 364 20.94 12.96 -3.79
CA TRP A 364 21.10 14.34 -3.36
C TRP A 364 20.22 14.67 -2.18
N ALA A 365 20.52 15.77 -1.50
CA ALA A 365 19.71 16.29 -0.43
C ALA A 365 19.61 17.81 -0.47
N HIS A 366 18.50 18.36 0.03
CA HIS A 366 18.29 19.79 0.22
C HIS A 366 17.70 20.06 1.60
N GLY A 367 18.35 20.93 2.37
CA GLY A 367 17.85 21.36 3.67
C GLY A 367 16.77 22.44 3.51
N LEU A 368 15.54 22.09 3.89
CA LEU A 368 14.33 22.91 3.70
C LEU A 368 14.35 24.20 4.54
N THR A 369 15.07 24.21 5.67
CA THR A 369 15.21 25.37 6.55
C THR A 369 16.46 26.20 6.28
N ASN A 370 17.60 25.55 5.91
CA ASN A 370 18.89 26.24 5.72
C ASN A 370 19.23 26.55 4.26
N GLY A 371 18.44 26.03 3.30
CA GLY A 371 18.58 26.27 1.88
C GLY A 371 19.84 25.67 1.24
N THR A 372 20.53 24.72 1.91
CA THR A 372 21.74 24.09 1.36
C THR A 372 21.38 22.85 0.54
N THR A 373 22.09 22.65 -0.59
CA THR A 373 21.95 21.45 -1.44
C THR A 373 23.30 20.75 -1.53
N TRP A 374 23.32 19.41 -1.39
CA TRP A 374 24.57 18.64 -1.46
C TRP A 374 24.33 17.24 -2.03
N LEU A 375 25.41 16.68 -2.63
CA LEU A 375 25.48 15.27 -3.00
C LEU A 375 25.62 14.44 -1.72
N VAL A 376 24.71 13.49 -1.50
CA VAL A 376 24.75 12.56 -0.35
C VAL A 376 25.78 11.47 -0.58
N GLY A 377 25.79 10.90 -1.79
CA GLY A 377 26.77 9.89 -2.17
C GLY A 377 26.80 9.64 -3.67
N ASP A 378 27.98 9.36 -4.17
CA ASP A 378 28.26 8.91 -5.54
C ASP A 378 28.36 7.37 -5.48
N VAL A 379 27.19 6.69 -5.53
CA VAL A 379 27.08 5.22 -5.36
C VAL A 379 27.75 4.50 -6.52
N PHE A 380 27.51 4.99 -7.74
CA PHE A 380 28.21 4.49 -8.93
C PHE A 380 29.27 5.49 -9.39
N ASN A 381 30.43 5.43 -8.73
CA ASN A 381 31.55 6.36 -8.88
C ASN A 381 31.77 6.89 -10.31
N GLY A 382 31.81 8.21 -10.45
CA GLY A 382 32.09 8.93 -11.68
C GLY A 382 30.82 9.25 -12.47
N THR A 383 30.86 9.16 -13.80
CA THR A 383 29.74 9.58 -14.67
C THR A 383 28.66 8.50 -14.83
N GLY A 384 28.78 7.37 -14.12
CA GLY A 384 27.75 6.34 -14.07
C GLY A 384 26.53 6.82 -13.30
N SER A 385 25.38 6.18 -13.47
CA SER A 385 24.18 6.50 -12.72
C SER A 385 23.78 5.31 -11.86
N SER A 386 23.65 5.50 -10.55
CA SER A 386 23.11 4.48 -9.65
C SER A 386 21.59 4.43 -9.67
N ASN A 387 20.91 5.48 -10.15
CA ASN A 387 19.46 5.61 -10.21
C ASN A 387 18.77 5.24 -8.87
N PRO A 388 19.11 5.91 -7.77
CA PRO A 388 18.61 5.55 -6.44
C PRO A 388 17.08 5.67 -6.38
N GLY A 389 16.45 4.65 -5.78
CA GLY A 389 15.01 4.63 -5.56
C GLY A 389 14.16 4.45 -6.81
N ARG A 390 14.74 3.94 -7.89
CA ARG A 390 14.02 3.73 -9.16
C ARG A 390 12.82 2.80 -9.01
N ASN A 391 12.96 1.79 -8.16
CA ASN A 391 11.94 0.77 -7.94
C ASN A 391 11.37 0.82 -6.53
N MET A 392 12.19 1.16 -5.54
CA MET A 392 11.72 1.23 -4.15
C MET A 392 12.48 2.26 -3.32
N SER A 393 11.76 2.90 -2.41
CA SER A 393 12.32 3.70 -1.32
C SER A 393 11.46 3.63 -0.06
N HIS A 394 12.10 3.47 1.11
CA HIS A 394 11.44 3.42 2.41
C HIS A 394 12.19 4.22 3.45
N VAL A 395 11.48 4.93 4.31
CA VAL A 395 12.06 5.62 5.46
C VAL A 395 11.71 4.87 6.73
N VAL A 396 12.76 4.44 7.47
CA VAL A 396 12.62 3.73 8.74
C VAL A 396 13.40 4.48 9.81
N GLY A 397 12.71 5.23 10.65
CA GLY A 397 13.35 6.12 11.62
C GLY A 397 14.18 7.20 10.93
N THR A 398 15.51 7.15 11.11
CA THR A 398 16.46 8.08 10.47
C THR A 398 17.13 7.49 9.23
N THR A 399 16.78 6.28 8.84
CA THR A 399 17.42 5.57 7.73
C THR A 399 16.51 5.55 6.50
N LEU A 400 17.06 5.97 5.38
CA LEU A 400 16.46 5.87 4.05
C LEU A 400 17.00 4.61 3.38
N TYR A 401 16.11 3.67 3.06
CA TYR A 401 16.37 2.46 2.28
C TYR A 401 15.91 2.68 0.85
N PHE A 402 16.70 2.28 -0.13
CA PHE A 402 16.38 2.47 -1.56
C PHE A 402 17.11 1.44 -2.43
N ASP A 403 16.58 1.14 -3.59
CA ASP A 403 17.31 0.36 -4.58
C ASP A 403 18.30 1.24 -5.34
N ALA A 404 19.47 0.68 -5.66
CA ALA A 404 20.45 1.34 -6.51
C ALA A 404 21.34 0.34 -7.24
N THR A 405 21.90 0.74 -8.39
CA THR A 405 22.78 -0.10 -9.21
C THR A 405 24.22 0.44 -9.26
N ILE A 406 25.21 -0.45 -9.36
CA ILE A 406 26.63 -0.12 -9.56
C ILE A 406 27.15 -0.73 -10.87
N GLY A 407 26.43 -0.56 -11.96
CA GLY A 407 26.84 -1.03 -13.28
C GLY A 407 25.73 -1.79 -13.99
N PRO A 408 26.05 -2.82 -14.81
CA PRO A 408 25.07 -3.55 -15.59
C PRO A 408 24.31 -4.62 -14.80
N ALA A 409 24.66 -4.84 -13.52
CA ALA A 409 23.96 -5.76 -12.63
C ALA A 409 22.57 -5.19 -12.25
N PRO A 410 21.61 -6.04 -11.82
CA PRO A 410 20.37 -5.57 -11.21
C PRO A 410 20.63 -4.66 -10.01
N SER A 411 19.60 -3.87 -9.64
CA SER A 411 19.68 -3.08 -8.43
C SER A 411 19.71 -3.96 -7.17
N GLU A 412 20.41 -3.47 -6.16
CA GLU A 412 20.47 -4.02 -4.81
C GLU A 412 19.91 -3.02 -3.80
N LEU A 413 19.58 -3.48 -2.59
CA LEU A 413 19.14 -2.60 -1.52
C LEU A 413 20.31 -1.83 -0.93
N TRP A 414 20.18 -0.53 -0.82
CA TRP A 414 21.11 0.41 -0.19
C TRP A 414 20.44 1.12 0.98
N ALA A 415 21.22 1.64 1.89
CA ALA A 415 20.73 2.43 3.02
C ALA A 415 21.60 3.66 3.28
N TYR A 416 20.93 4.75 3.66
CA TYR A 416 21.57 5.98 4.14
C TYR A 416 21.01 6.36 5.50
N ASP A 417 21.85 6.36 6.55
CA ASP A 417 21.48 6.83 7.88
C ASP A 417 21.76 8.33 8.02
N THR A 418 20.71 9.12 8.13
CA THR A 418 20.78 10.58 8.23
C THR A 418 21.40 11.06 9.56
N ALA A 419 21.40 10.23 10.61
CA ALA A 419 21.92 10.60 11.92
C ALA A 419 23.46 10.65 11.95
N ASN A 420 24.13 9.80 11.17
CA ASN A 420 25.59 9.71 11.12
C ASN A 420 26.19 9.91 9.73
N ALA A 421 25.33 10.17 8.72
CA ALA A 421 25.69 10.36 7.32
C ALA A 421 26.43 9.14 6.70
N SER A 422 26.10 7.92 7.13
CA SER A 422 26.65 6.70 6.55
C SER A 422 25.79 6.19 5.40
N LEU A 423 26.45 5.76 4.31
CA LEU A 423 25.86 5.16 3.13
C LEU A 423 26.48 3.78 2.90
N TRP A 424 25.67 2.74 2.75
CA TRP A 424 26.17 1.38 2.54
C TRP A 424 25.19 0.53 1.72
N GLN A 425 25.74 -0.48 1.04
CA GLN A 425 24.97 -1.54 0.41
C GLN A 425 24.45 -2.50 1.48
N VAL A 426 23.15 -2.82 1.44
CA VAL A 426 22.47 -3.69 2.42
C VAL A 426 22.42 -5.12 1.94
N THR A 427 22.16 -5.35 0.64
CA THR A 427 22.01 -6.68 0.07
C THR A 427 23.01 -6.97 -1.05
N GLU A 428 23.23 -8.25 -1.31
CA GLU A 428 23.93 -8.82 -2.45
C GLU A 428 23.18 -10.10 -2.84
N ILE A 429 21.99 -9.93 -3.45
CA ILE A 429 21.06 -11.02 -3.74
C ILE A 429 21.41 -11.69 -5.07
N PHE A 430 21.70 -10.88 -6.10
CA PHE A 430 21.96 -11.37 -7.42
C PHE A 430 23.31 -12.05 -7.54
N ASP A 431 23.34 -13.33 -8.03
CA ASP A 431 24.58 -14.02 -8.36
C ASP A 431 25.08 -13.60 -9.76
N PRO A 432 26.17 -12.83 -9.85
CA PRO A 432 26.72 -12.41 -11.14
C PRO A 432 27.28 -13.57 -11.99
N ALA A 433 27.44 -14.77 -11.42
CA ALA A 433 27.81 -15.96 -12.17
C ALA A 433 26.62 -16.62 -12.88
N SER A 434 25.40 -16.24 -12.52
CA SER A 434 24.19 -16.68 -13.23
C SER A 434 24.13 -16.05 -14.63
N MET A 435 23.55 -16.79 -15.58
CA MET A 435 23.26 -16.26 -16.92
C MET A 435 21.79 -15.80 -17.04
N ALA A 436 21.12 -15.54 -15.92
CA ALA A 436 19.72 -15.18 -15.88
C ALA A 436 19.47 -13.78 -16.42
N SER A 437 18.25 -13.54 -16.86
CA SER A 437 17.78 -12.22 -17.25
C SER A 437 17.71 -11.28 -16.05
N THR A 438 18.12 -10.04 -16.23
CA THR A 438 18.08 -8.96 -15.23
C THR A 438 16.90 -8.01 -15.46
N GLU A 439 15.80 -8.51 -16.01
CA GLU A 439 14.69 -7.71 -16.53
C GLU A 439 13.88 -6.99 -15.45
N VAL A 440 13.90 -7.47 -14.20
CA VAL A 440 13.11 -6.91 -13.09
C VAL A 440 14.05 -6.47 -11.97
N GLY A 441 13.93 -5.22 -11.56
CA GLY A 441 14.69 -4.65 -10.45
C GLY A 441 14.16 -5.09 -9.08
N LEU A 442 15.01 -4.95 -8.06
CA LEU A 442 14.63 -5.18 -6.68
C LEU A 442 13.52 -4.18 -6.28
N GLY A 443 12.39 -4.70 -5.80
CA GLY A 443 11.25 -3.90 -5.37
C GLY A 443 10.36 -3.33 -6.47
N GLU A 444 10.59 -3.66 -7.76
CA GLU A 444 9.85 -3.07 -8.90
C GLU A 444 8.35 -3.32 -8.86
N HIS A 445 7.92 -4.47 -8.34
CA HIS A 445 6.51 -4.82 -8.25
C HIS A 445 5.97 -4.76 -6.84
N LEU A 446 6.79 -5.11 -5.86
CA LEU A 446 6.40 -5.17 -4.46
C LEU A 446 7.47 -4.59 -3.57
N SER A 447 7.08 -3.66 -2.69
CA SER A 447 7.95 -3.11 -1.66
C SER A 447 7.10 -2.62 -0.49
N VAL A 448 7.01 -3.42 0.58
CA VAL A 448 6.18 -3.13 1.76
C VAL A 448 6.92 -3.44 3.05
N GLN A 449 6.55 -2.75 4.13
CA GLN A 449 7.09 -2.99 5.46
C GLN A 449 6.02 -3.58 6.39
N ILE A 450 6.36 -4.66 7.09
CA ILE A 450 5.57 -5.22 8.18
C ILE A 450 6.45 -5.31 9.43
N GLY A 451 6.15 -4.52 10.45
CA GLY A 451 6.97 -4.42 11.64
C GLY A 451 8.41 -3.98 11.31
N HIS A 452 9.39 -4.83 11.59
CA HIS A 452 10.80 -4.58 11.30
C HIS A 452 11.32 -5.31 10.06
N THR A 453 10.44 -5.77 9.19
CA THR A 453 10.82 -6.52 8.00
C THR A 453 10.32 -5.81 6.74
N LEU A 454 11.22 -5.57 5.79
CA LEU A 454 10.88 -5.16 4.43
C LEU A 454 10.64 -6.41 3.58
N TYR A 455 9.51 -6.48 2.89
CA TYR A 455 9.17 -7.49 1.90
C TYR A 455 9.20 -6.86 0.52
N PHE A 456 9.84 -7.53 -0.43
CA PHE A 456 10.00 -7.03 -1.79
C PHE A 456 10.19 -8.18 -2.80
N ASN A 457 9.96 -7.90 -4.06
CA ASN A 457 10.34 -8.82 -5.12
C ASN A 457 11.82 -8.66 -5.48
N ALA A 458 12.54 -9.76 -5.68
CA ALA A 458 13.92 -9.73 -6.16
C ALA A 458 14.26 -11.01 -6.95
N ASN A 459 15.34 -10.94 -7.74
CA ASN A 459 15.84 -12.03 -8.55
C ASN A 459 17.29 -12.34 -8.14
N ASP A 460 17.54 -13.58 -7.69
CA ASP A 460 18.89 -14.06 -7.32
C ASP A 460 19.67 -14.65 -8.52
N GLY A 461 19.05 -14.73 -9.68
CA GLY A 461 19.60 -15.34 -10.87
C GLY A 461 19.38 -16.86 -10.98
N HIS A 462 18.74 -17.48 -10.00
CA HIS A 462 18.47 -18.94 -9.94
C HIS A 462 17.00 -19.27 -9.78
N SER A 463 16.31 -18.61 -8.83
CA SER A 463 14.90 -18.86 -8.51
C SER A 463 13.94 -18.10 -9.42
N GLY A 464 14.44 -17.09 -10.14
CA GLY A 464 13.61 -16.11 -10.84
C GLY A 464 13.22 -14.94 -9.93
N VAL A 465 12.20 -14.17 -10.33
CA VAL A 465 11.65 -13.06 -9.53
C VAL A 465 10.68 -13.63 -8.50
N GLU A 466 11.09 -13.64 -7.24
CA GLU A 466 10.35 -14.24 -6.13
C GLU A 466 10.20 -13.28 -4.95
N LEU A 467 9.47 -13.72 -3.89
CA LEU A 467 9.27 -12.93 -2.67
C LEU A 467 10.48 -13.06 -1.74
N TRP A 468 11.08 -11.92 -1.42
CA TRP A 468 12.22 -11.78 -0.52
C TRP A 468 11.88 -10.89 0.68
N ALA A 469 12.69 -10.99 1.72
CA ALA A 469 12.57 -10.14 2.89
C ALA A 469 13.94 -9.76 3.46
N HIS A 470 13.97 -8.57 4.09
CA HIS A 470 15.11 -8.05 4.83
C HIS A 470 14.72 -7.63 6.24
N ASP A 471 15.37 -8.18 7.27
CA ASP A 471 15.19 -7.79 8.67
C ASP A 471 16.02 -6.53 8.99
N LEU A 472 15.32 -5.42 9.22
CA LEU A 472 15.89 -4.10 9.50
C LEU A 472 16.65 -4.02 10.85
N LEU A 473 16.37 -4.94 11.79
CA LEU A 473 17.03 -4.97 13.10
C LEU A 473 18.32 -5.78 13.07
N HIS A 474 18.31 -6.93 12.39
CA HIS A 474 19.41 -7.89 12.45
C HIS A 474 20.22 -7.93 11.16
N GLY A 475 19.78 -7.25 10.09
CA GLY A 475 20.49 -7.16 8.82
C GLY A 475 20.51 -8.47 8.02
N HIS A 476 19.51 -9.34 8.19
CA HIS A 476 19.40 -10.60 7.45
C HIS A 476 18.46 -10.44 6.25
N THR A 477 18.89 -10.98 5.10
CA THR A 477 18.07 -11.08 3.89
C THR A 477 17.84 -12.54 3.56
N TRP A 478 16.60 -12.91 3.18
CA TRP A 478 16.27 -14.29 2.82
C TRP A 478 15.17 -14.35 1.76
N LEU A 479 15.18 -15.45 0.99
CA LEU A 479 14.07 -15.84 0.13
C LEU A 479 12.91 -16.27 1.01
N VAL A 480 11.76 -15.60 0.91
CA VAL A 480 10.56 -15.91 1.69
C VAL A 480 9.83 -17.11 1.10
N ALA A 481 9.64 -17.09 -0.22
CA ALA A 481 8.98 -18.17 -0.94
C ALA A 481 9.49 -18.22 -2.39
N ASP A 482 9.85 -19.43 -2.86
CA ASP A 482 10.03 -19.78 -4.25
C ASP A 482 8.70 -20.35 -4.75
N ILE A 483 7.77 -19.43 -5.15
CA ILE A 483 6.38 -19.77 -5.49
C ILE A 483 6.35 -20.55 -6.82
N ARG A 484 7.22 -20.17 -7.76
CA ARG A 484 7.32 -20.82 -9.07
C ARG A 484 8.71 -21.34 -9.31
N GLN A 485 9.01 -22.54 -8.83
CA GLN A 485 10.34 -23.15 -8.86
C GLN A 485 11.08 -23.00 -10.18
N GLY A 486 12.24 -22.31 -10.14
CA GLY A 486 13.12 -22.08 -11.28
C GLY A 486 12.57 -21.14 -12.35
N ASN A 487 11.50 -20.41 -12.07
CA ASN A 487 10.91 -19.36 -12.92
C ASN A 487 10.37 -18.25 -12.04
N SER A 488 10.01 -17.11 -12.64
CA SER A 488 9.49 -15.97 -11.92
C SER A 488 8.01 -16.12 -11.58
N SER A 489 7.63 -15.88 -10.32
CA SER A 489 6.24 -15.74 -9.87
C SER A 489 5.73 -14.31 -9.93
N PHE A 490 6.62 -13.31 -10.03
CA PHE A 490 6.32 -11.87 -10.06
C PHE A 490 5.39 -11.42 -8.92
N PRO A 491 5.76 -11.62 -7.64
CA PRO A 491 4.92 -11.28 -6.52
C PRO A 491 4.68 -9.76 -6.46
N GLY A 492 3.41 -9.39 -6.24
CA GLY A 492 3.00 -7.99 -6.12
C GLY A 492 2.84 -7.23 -7.43
N ARG A 493 2.89 -7.92 -8.59
CA ARG A 493 2.83 -7.26 -9.90
C ARG A 493 1.58 -6.40 -10.09
N THR A 494 0.46 -6.81 -9.52
CA THR A 494 -0.84 -6.15 -9.68
C THR A 494 -1.56 -5.89 -8.36
N LEU A 495 -1.24 -6.61 -7.30
CA LEU A 495 -1.80 -6.47 -5.95
C LEU A 495 -0.68 -6.55 -4.93
N GLY A 496 -0.64 -5.62 -3.95
CA GLY A 496 0.42 -5.60 -2.94
C GLY A 496 0.01 -4.86 -1.66
N THR A 497 -0.97 -5.37 -0.90
CA THR A 497 -1.55 -4.73 0.29
C THR A 497 -1.25 -5.48 1.58
N VAL A 498 -1.07 -4.73 2.67
CA VAL A 498 -0.85 -5.27 4.02
C VAL A 498 -2.08 -5.04 4.89
N VAL A 499 -2.59 -6.12 5.50
CA VAL A 499 -3.65 -6.07 6.52
C VAL A 499 -3.12 -6.75 7.79
N GLY A 500 -2.96 -5.98 8.85
CA GLY A 500 -2.33 -6.46 10.09
C GLY A 500 -0.90 -6.94 9.88
N SER A 501 -0.62 -8.22 10.13
CA SER A 501 0.67 -8.87 9.92
C SER A 501 0.73 -9.74 8.66
N THR A 502 -0.27 -9.63 7.79
CA THR A 502 -0.37 -10.43 6.57
C THR A 502 -0.24 -9.55 5.33
N LEU A 503 0.67 -9.93 4.44
CA LEU A 503 0.82 -9.36 3.10
C LEU A 503 -0.07 -10.14 2.14
N TYR A 504 -0.97 -9.46 1.44
CA TYR A 504 -1.76 -9.95 0.33
C TYR A 504 -1.16 -9.46 -0.97
N PHE A 505 -0.96 -10.35 -1.93
CA PHE A 505 -0.28 -10.00 -3.16
C PHE A 505 -0.69 -10.91 -4.32
N SER A 506 -0.51 -10.42 -5.54
CA SER A 506 -0.64 -11.25 -6.73
C SER A 506 0.61 -12.07 -6.97
N ALA A 507 0.50 -13.33 -7.36
CA ALA A 507 1.63 -14.15 -7.81
C ALA A 507 1.19 -15.27 -8.73
N ASN A 508 2.13 -15.77 -9.56
CA ASN A 508 1.92 -16.84 -10.53
C ASN A 508 2.74 -18.08 -10.17
N ASP A 509 2.08 -19.17 -9.84
CA ASP A 509 2.73 -20.46 -9.53
C ASP A 509 3.07 -21.32 -10.76
N GLY A 510 2.71 -20.85 -11.95
CA GLY A 510 2.90 -21.55 -13.21
C GLY A 510 1.78 -22.54 -13.59
N SER A 511 0.79 -22.70 -12.73
CA SER A 511 -0.38 -23.59 -12.94
C SER A 511 -1.69 -22.83 -13.02
N ASN A 512 -1.87 -21.85 -12.14
CA ASN A 512 -3.12 -21.12 -11.94
C ASN A 512 -3.10 -19.69 -12.51
N GLY A 513 -1.98 -19.25 -13.12
CA GLY A 513 -1.82 -17.87 -13.55
C GLY A 513 -1.52 -16.94 -12.38
N HIS A 514 -1.77 -15.62 -12.55
CA HIS A 514 -1.68 -14.65 -11.44
C HIS A 514 -2.96 -14.69 -10.63
N GLU A 515 -2.84 -15.11 -9.37
CA GLU A 515 -3.94 -15.21 -8.41
C GLU A 515 -3.61 -14.52 -7.09
N VAL A 516 -4.59 -14.51 -6.15
CA VAL A 516 -4.41 -13.88 -4.84
C VAL A 516 -3.63 -14.81 -3.90
N TRP A 517 -2.51 -14.33 -3.40
CA TRP A 517 -1.64 -15.00 -2.43
C TRP A 517 -1.56 -14.24 -1.13
N ALA A 518 -1.16 -14.92 -0.08
CA ALA A 518 -0.84 -14.30 1.20
C ALA A 518 0.47 -14.80 1.77
N HIS A 519 1.12 -13.92 2.54
CA HIS A 519 2.25 -14.24 3.40
C HIS A 519 2.01 -13.71 4.80
N SER A 520 2.02 -14.58 5.80
CA SER A 520 1.94 -14.18 7.21
C SER A 520 3.34 -13.93 7.77
N ALA A 521 3.61 -12.69 8.18
CA ALA A 521 4.86 -12.34 8.84
C ALA A 521 5.03 -13.01 10.21
N GLU A 522 3.93 -13.41 10.87
CA GLU A 522 3.98 -14.07 12.17
C GLU A 522 4.46 -15.52 12.10
N ASN A 523 3.84 -16.34 11.22
CA ASN A 523 4.17 -17.75 11.10
C ASN A 523 5.08 -18.09 9.92
N ARG A 524 5.41 -17.09 9.09
CA ARG A 524 6.29 -17.21 7.92
C ARG A 524 5.78 -18.18 6.86
N SER A 525 4.45 -18.39 6.79
CA SER A 525 3.83 -19.20 5.75
C SER A 525 3.42 -18.33 4.56
N THR A 526 3.50 -18.92 3.36
CA THR A 526 3.04 -18.33 2.10
C THR A 526 2.10 -19.32 1.43
N TRP A 527 0.92 -18.86 0.99
CA TRP A 527 -0.08 -19.72 0.37
C TRP A 527 -0.94 -18.95 -0.62
N MET A 528 -1.50 -19.66 -1.61
CA MET A 528 -2.54 -19.11 -2.47
C MET A 528 -3.86 -19.07 -1.70
N ILE A 529 -4.52 -17.91 -1.70
CA ILE A 529 -5.79 -17.72 -0.99
C ILE A 529 -6.94 -18.31 -1.80
N HIS A 530 -7.01 -17.91 -3.07
CA HIS A 530 -8.10 -18.30 -3.95
C HIS A 530 -7.65 -18.30 -5.40
N ASP A 531 -8.07 -19.32 -6.15
CA ASP A 531 -7.98 -19.39 -7.60
C ASP A 531 -9.27 -18.77 -8.17
N VAL A 532 -9.23 -17.43 -8.39
CA VAL A 532 -10.39 -16.62 -8.77
C VAL A 532 -10.86 -16.99 -10.17
N ASN A 533 -9.90 -17.22 -11.07
CA ASN A 533 -10.17 -17.66 -12.43
C ASN A 533 -9.50 -19.01 -12.69
N PRO A 534 -10.17 -20.14 -12.42
CA PRO A 534 -9.56 -21.46 -12.48
C PRO A 534 -8.88 -21.76 -13.81
N GLY A 535 -7.57 -22.02 -13.75
CA GLY A 535 -6.74 -22.38 -14.90
C GLY A 535 -5.52 -21.51 -15.11
N ALA A 536 -4.80 -21.72 -16.21
CA ALA A 536 -3.49 -21.10 -16.44
C ALA A 536 -3.52 -19.60 -16.82
N LEU A 537 -4.68 -19.02 -17.07
CA LEU A 537 -4.79 -17.61 -17.47
C LEU A 537 -4.69 -16.66 -16.26
N GLY A 538 -5.20 -17.10 -15.11
CA GLY A 538 -5.25 -16.28 -13.90
C GLY A 538 -6.30 -15.18 -13.94
N SER A 539 -6.47 -14.50 -12.82
CA SER A 539 -7.43 -13.42 -12.64
C SER A 539 -6.82 -12.02 -12.66
N ASP A 540 -5.48 -11.92 -12.62
CA ASP A 540 -4.74 -10.64 -12.51
C ASP A 540 -5.35 -9.69 -11.45
N PRO A 541 -5.43 -10.13 -10.17
CA PRO A 541 -6.13 -9.37 -9.12
C PRO A 541 -5.44 -8.03 -8.84
N GLY A 542 -6.24 -6.96 -8.69
CA GLY A 542 -5.74 -5.63 -8.37
C GLY A 542 -5.16 -4.84 -9.54
N VAL A 543 -5.26 -5.34 -10.79
CA VAL A 543 -4.64 -4.68 -11.96
C VAL A 543 -5.16 -3.27 -12.23
N HIS A 544 -6.40 -2.98 -11.83
CA HIS A 544 -7.06 -1.68 -12.06
C HIS A 544 -7.64 -1.06 -10.80
N PHE A 545 -8.05 -1.87 -9.85
CA PHE A 545 -8.72 -1.44 -8.61
C PHE A 545 -8.09 -2.14 -7.42
N GLU A 546 -7.62 -1.37 -6.43
CA GLU A 546 -7.10 -1.89 -5.16
C GLU A 546 -7.37 -0.89 -4.04
N LEU A 547 -8.39 -1.14 -3.20
CA LEU A 547 -8.77 -0.25 -2.11
C LEU A 547 -9.06 -1.03 -0.83
N LEU A 548 -8.33 -0.68 0.25
CA LEU A 548 -8.54 -1.23 1.57
C LEU A 548 -9.50 -0.34 2.38
N VAL A 549 -10.59 -0.94 2.90
CA VAL A 549 -11.57 -0.26 3.75
C VAL A 549 -11.78 -1.08 5.02
N GLY A 550 -11.19 -0.65 6.13
CA GLY A 550 -11.10 -1.48 7.33
C GLY A 550 -10.31 -2.75 7.04
N ASP A 551 -10.90 -3.92 7.31
CA ASP A 551 -10.30 -5.23 7.02
C ASP A 551 -10.79 -5.85 5.69
N THR A 552 -11.51 -5.08 4.89
CA THR A 552 -12.02 -5.52 3.58
C THR A 552 -11.18 -4.92 2.47
N LEU A 553 -10.59 -5.79 1.65
CA LEU A 553 -9.87 -5.42 0.44
C LEU A 553 -10.81 -5.54 -0.76
N TYR A 554 -11.02 -4.44 -1.46
CA TYR A 554 -11.72 -4.37 -2.73
C TYR A 554 -10.71 -4.32 -3.85
N PHE A 555 -10.87 -5.14 -4.88
CA PHE A 555 -9.92 -5.20 -5.99
C PHE A 555 -10.58 -5.62 -7.30
N SER A 556 -10.00 -5.25 -8.43
CA SER A 556 -10.42 -5.77 -9.71
C SER A 556 -9.90 -7.18 -9.91
N ALA A 557 -10.70 -8.08 -10.49
CA ALA A 557 -10.22 -9.38 -10.96
C ALA A 557 -10.99 -9.82 -12.21
N TRP A 558 -10.31 -10.58 -13.07
CA TRP A 558 -10.86 -11.09 -14.31
C TRP A 558 -11.27 -12.55 -14.19
N THR A 559 -12.42 -12.90 -14.78
CA THR A 559 -12.86 -14.29 -14.90
C THR A 559 -13.44 -14.56 -16.28
N ASP A 560 -13.38 -15.82 -16.72
CA ASP A 560 -13.90 -16.26 -18.03
C ASP A 560 -15.41 -15.99 -18.20
N ASP A 561 -16.17 -16.02 -17.13
CA ASP A 561 -17.64 -15.88 -17.14
C ASP A 561 -18.14 -14.46 -16.93
N ALA A 562 -17.36 -13.59 -16.28
CA ALA A 562 -17.79 -12.24 -15.91
C ALA A 562 -16.90 -11.11 -16.45
N GLY A 563 -15.76 -11.42 -17.08
CA GLY A 563 -14.79 -10.40 -17.47
C GLY A 563 -14.12 -9.75 -16.24
N SER A 564 -13.68 -8.49 -16.38
CA SER A 564 -13.04 -7.72 -15.31
C SER A 564 -14.10 -6.95 -14.51
N GLU A 565 -14.27 -7.31 -13.25
CA GLU A 565 -15.23 -6.72 -12.31
C GLU A 565 -14.57 -6.41 -10.95
N VAL A 566 -15.28 -5.71 -10.05
CA VAL A 566 -14.83 -5.52 -8.66
C VAL A 566 -15.15 -6.77 -7.85
N TRP A 567 -14.17 -7.22 -7.11
CA TRP A 567 -14.24 -8.29 -6.12
C TRP A 567 -13.92 -7.75 -4.74
N TRP A 568 -14.29 -8.48 -3.72
CA TRP A 568 -13.94 -8.14 -2.36
C TRP A 568 -13.51 -9.37 -1.59
N MET A 569 -12.63 -9.18 -0.65
CA MET A 569 -12.30 -10.15 0.38
C MET A 569 -12.21 -9.47 1.74
N THR A 570 -12.71 -10.13 2.76
CA THR A 570 -12.57 -9.70 4.15
C THR A 570 -12.09 -10.84 5.02
N MET A 571 -11.30 -10.51 6.02
CA MET A 571 -10.87 -11.42 7.05
C MET A 571 -11.91 -11.40 8.18
N GLU A 572 -12.88 -12.30 8.15
CA GLU A 572 -13.73 -12.51 9.31
C GLU A 572 -12.92 -13.21 10.41
N HIS A 573 -12.65 -12.50 11.49
CA HIS A 573 -11.99 -13.07 12.64
C HIS A 573 -12.95 -14.01 13.36
N MET A 574 -12.63 -15.30 13.26
CA MET A 574 -13.12 -16.44 14.04
C MET A 574 -14.52 -17.01 13.75
N VAL A 575 -14.53 -18.15 13.09
CA VAL A 575 -15.59 -19.14 13.28
C VAL A 575 -15.03 -20.32 14.09
N PHE A 576 -15.71 -20.60 15.21
CA PHE A 576 -15.38 -21.69 16.10
C PHE A 576 -15.87 -23.02 15.51
N TYR A 577 -14.97 -23.93 15.19
CA TYR A 577 -15.29 -25.35 15.07
C TYR A 577 -14.76 -26.05 16.30
N GLY A 578 -15.70 -26.42 17.20
CA GLY A 578 -15.45 -27.26 18.37
C GLY A 578 -15.36 -28.73 18.01
#